data_dfbb50034bd7f9b80386a8e0fd660be5
#
_entry.id   dfbb50034bd7f9b80386a8e0fd660be5
#
_cell.length_a   1.000
_cell.length_b   1.000
_cell.length_c   1.000
_cell.angle_alpha   90.00
_cell.angle_beta   90.00
_cell.angle_gamma   90.00
#
_symmetry.space_group_name_H-M   'P 1'
#
loop_
_entity.id
_entity.type
_entity.pdbx_description
1 polymer ?
#
loop_
_entity_poly.entity_id
_entity_poly.type
_entity_poly.pdbx_seq_one_letter_code
_entity_poly.pdbx_strand_id
1 'polypeptide(L)'
;MNNKKKNEGQTDFSYYGLYLLDYLRTNRFEQATDEAFIRERADRAAGTYERAMLEGYPAAGAQELAMRTLTEGLRYSKYAILREVVENEFADDVPEAERESFTRKLLPLVGNVFSIYDLSDDNFALSPDYDLLYTCLLY
;
A
#
# COMPACT_ATOMS: atom_id res chain seq x y z
N MET A 1 32.59 -7.12 -0.78
CA MET A 1 32.23 -6.98 -0.28
C MET A 1 31.46 -6.40 0.05
N ASN A 2 31.04 -6.37 0.10
CA ASN A 2 30.31 -5.87 0.47
C ASN A 2 30.05 -5.07 1.12
N ASN A 3 30.07 -4.70 1.30
CA ASN A 3 29.66 -4.05 1.87
C ASN A 3 28.68 -3.48 2.16
N LYS A 4 28.43 -3.83 2.33
CA LYS A 4 27.54 -3.23 2.60
C LYS A 4 27.38 -2.72 3.77
N LYS A 5 27.51 -1.77 3.89
CA LYS A 5 27.34 -1.12 4.98
C LYS A 5 26.00 -0.70 5.14
N LYS A 6 25.27 -1.14 6.10
CA LYS A 6 23.97 -0.68 6.37
C LYS A 6 24.01 0.67 6.96
N ASN A 7 23.08 1.49 6.56
CA ASN A 7 22.89 2.76 7.23
C ASN A 7 22.25 2.49 8.56
N GLU A 8 22.47 3.39 9.48
CA GLU A 8 21.86 3.26 10.76
C GLU A 8 20.39 3.33 10.68
N GLY A 9 19.69 2.43 11.33
CA GLY A 9 18.24 2.40 11.30
C GLY A 9 17.64 1.83 10.04
N GLN A 10 18.48 1.36 9.14
CA GLN A 10 17.99 0.75 7.91
C GLN A 10 18.15 -0.74 7.95
N THR A 11 17.25 -1.43 7.30
CA THR A 11 17.28 -2.85 7.16
C THR A 11 17.79 -3.22 5.79
N ASP A 12 18.54 -4.31 5.71
CA ASP A 12 19.08 -4.80 4.46
C ASP A 12 18.01 -5.60 3.72
N PHE A 13 17.15 -4.92 2.99
CA PHE A 13 16.09 -5.58 2.24
C PHE A 13 16.54 -5.89 0.82
N SER A 14 15.95 -6.94 0.25
CA SER A 14 16.11 -7.25 -1.16
C SER A 14 15.42 -6.19 -2.01
N TYR A 15 15.55 -6.35 -3.34
CA TYR A 15 14.86 -5.45 -4.27
C TYR A 15 13.36 -5.38 -3.97
N TYR A 16 12.72 -6.54 -3.82
CA TYR A 16 11.30 -6.55 -3.55
C TYR A 16 11.00 -5.94 -2.19
N GLY A 17 11.86 -6.17 -1.22
CA GLY A 17 11.66 -5.60 0.10
C GLY A 17 11.74 -4.08 0.09
N LEU A 18 12.70 -3.54 -0.65
CA LEU A 18 12.85 -2.10 -0.75
C LEU A 18 11.67 -1.46 -1.48
N TYR A 19 11.22 -2.12 -2.55
CA TYR A 19 10.07 -1.63 -3.29
C TYR A 19 8.84 -1.61 -2.38
N LEU A 20 8.63 -2.69 -1.65
CA LEU A 20 7.46 -2.77 -0.78
C LEU A 20 7.51 -1.73 0.33
N LEU A 21 8.70 -1.55 0.92
CA LEU A 21 8.84 -0.55 1.97
C LEU A 21 8.47 0.83 1.46
N ASP A 22 8.96 1.19 0.28
CA ASP A 22 8.65 2.48 -0.31
C ASP A 22 7.15 2.61 -0.59
N TYR A 23 6.55 1.55 -1.12
CA TYR A 23 5.13 1.53 -1.41
C TYR A 23 4.30 1.72 -0.14
N LEU A 24 4.68 1.02 0.92
CA LEU A 24 3.95 1.11 2.18
C LEU A 24 4.07 2.50 2.81
N ARG A 25 5.27 3.08 2.73
CA ARG A 25 5.48 4.42 3.27
C ARG A 25 4.71 5.48 2.49
N THR A 26 4.79 5.38 1.18
CA THR A 26 4.12 6.34 0.31
C THR A 26 2.62 6.35 0.54
N ASN A 27 2.04 5.17 0.75
CA ASN A 27 0.60 5.03 0.94
C ASN A 27 0.20 4.97 2.40
N ARG A 28 1.15 5.18 3.30
CA ARG A 28 0.93 5.31 4.74
C ARG A 28 0.26 4.10 5.36
N PHE A 29 0.69 2.93 4.93
CA PHE A 29 0.24 1.69 5.55
C PHE A 29 0.95 1.49 6.89
N GLU A 30 0.25 0.90 7.83
CA GLU A 30 0.84 0.60 9.14
C GLU A 30 1.97 -0.41 9.03
N GLN A 31 1.90 -1.29 8.03
CA GLN A 31 2.91 -2.33 7.84
C GLN A 31 4.27 -1.77 7.45
N ALA A 32 4.37 -0.47 7.19
CA ALA A 32 5.66 0.14 6.81
C ALA A 32 6.73 -0.07 7.88
N THR A 33 6.34 -0.28 9.13
CA THR A 33 7.30 -0.53 10.20
C THR A 33 7.41 -2.00 10.59
N ASP A 34 6.75 -2.88 9.85
CA ASP A 34 6.74 -4.30 10.17
C ASP A 34 7.75 -5.04 9.27
N GLU A 35 8.98 -5.17 9.77
CA GLU A 35 10.04 -5.81 9.01
C GLU A 35 9.73 -7.24 8.63
N ALA A 36 9.13 -7.99 9.56
CA ALA A 36 8.82 -9.39 9.31
C ALA A 36 7.83 -9.52 8.16
N PHE A 37 6.83 -8.65 8.14
CA PHE A 37 5.86 -8.65 7.06
C PHE A 37 6.53 -8.35 5.72
N ILE A 38 7.40 -7.34 5.69
CA ILE A 38 8.06 -6.93 4.46
C ILE A 38 8.96 -8.05 3.94
N ARG A 39 9.73 -8.69 4.81
CA ARG A 39 10.62 -9.76 4.39
C ARG A 39 9.85 -10.98 3.89
N GLU A 40 8.78 -11.35 4.59
CA GLU A 40 7.99 -12.51 4.18
C GLU A 40 7.33 -12.26 2.83
N ARG A 41 6.79 -11.07 2.65
CA ARG A 41 6.11 -10.77 1.41
C ARG A 41 7.09 -10.67 0.25
N ALA A 42 8.29 -10.11 0.52
CA ALA A 42 9.34 -10.03 -0.51
C ALA A 42 9.81 -11.43 -0.91
N ASP A 43 9.95 -12.33 0.04
CA ASP A 43 10.34 -13.70 -0.27
C ASP A 43 9.28 -14.39 -1.11
N ARG A 44 8.02 -14.15 -0.79
CA ARG A 44 6.92 -14.74 -1.54
C ARG A 44 6.90 -14.22 -2.97
N ALA A 45 7.17 -12.93 -3.15
CA ALA A 45 7.20 -12.35 -4.49
C ALA A 45 8.35 -12.93 -5.31
N ALA A 46 9.52 -13.09 -4.67
CA ALA A 46 10.66 -13.70 -5.35
C ALA A 46 10.33 -15.13 -5.79
N GLY A 47 9.65 -15.87 -4.93
CA GLY A 47 9.22 -17.22 -5.28
C GLY A 47 8.25 -17.26 -6.43
N THR A 48 7.34 -16.28 -6.48
CA THR A 48 6.41 -16.17 -7.61
C THR A 48 7.15 -15.93 -8.91
N TYR A 49 8.14 -15.03 -8.87
CA TYR A 49 8.94 -14.75 -10.06
C TYR A 49 9.65 -16.00 -10.55
N GLU A 50 10.29 -16.71 -9.63
CA GLU A 50 11.04 -17.91 -9.97
C GLU A 50 10.13 -18.98 -10.58
N ARG A 51 8.98 -19.22 -9.97
CA ARG A 51 8.04 -20.20 -10.50
C ARG A 51 7.55 -19.83 -11.88
N ALA A 52 7.24 -18.54 -12.08
CA ALA A 52 6.75 -18.10 -13.37
C ALA A 52 7.81 -18.30 -14.45
N MET A 53 9.08 -18.00 -14.14
CA MET A 53 10.13 -18.21 -15.10
C MET A 53 10.28 -19.70 -15.45
N LEU A 54 10.16 -20.56 -14.45
CA LEU A 54 10.26 -22.00 -14.70
C LEU A 54 9.08 -22.52 -15.54
N GLU A 55 7.94 -21.84 -15.45
CA GLU A 55 6.78 -22.24 -16.24
C GLU A 55 6.78 -21.66 -17.64
N GLY A 56 7.81 -20.89 -17.97
CA GLY A 56 7.95 -20.39 -19.32
C GLY A 56 7.46 -18.98 -19.56
N TYR A 57 7.09 -18.27 -18.53
CA TYR A 57 6.67 -16.88 -18.70
C TYR A 57 7.86 -16.03 -19.11
N PRO A 58 7.66 -15.02 -19.97
CA PRO A 58 8.72 -14.05 -20.23
C PRO A 58 9.02 -13.25 -18.96
N ALA A 59 10.22 -12.67 -18.90
CA ALA A 59 10.63 -11.97 -17.69
C ALA A 59 9.64 -10.87 -17.28
N ALA A 60 9.10 -10.14 -18.27
CA ALA A 60 8.15 -9.08 -17.97
C ALA A 60 6.88 -9.63 -17.30
N GLY A 61 6.38 -10.75 -17.82
CA GLY A 61 5.20 -11.38 -17.22
C GLY A 61 5.47 -11.92 -15.85
N ALA A 62 6.65 -12.53 -15.66
CA ALA A 62 7.03 -13.04 -14.35
C ALA A 62 7.12 -11.91 -13.33
N GLN A 63 7.68 -10.78 -13.76
CA GLN A 63 7.82 -9.62 -12.88
C GLN A 63 6.44 -9.07 -12.49
N GLU A 64 5.52 -9.03 -13.45
CA GLU A 64 4.18 -8.55 -13.14
C GLU A 64 3.49 -9.44 -12.11
N LEU A 65 3.64 -10.75 -12.24
CA LEU A 65 3.05 -11.67 -11.26
C LEU A 65 3.70 -11.50 -9.89
N ALA A 66 5.01 -11.30 -9.87
CA ALA A 66 5.72 -11.08 -8.61
C ALA A 66 5.23 -9.80 -7.93
N MET A 67 5.02 -8.75 -8.70
CA MET A 67 4.55 -7.49 -8.13
C MET A 67 3.14 -7.61 -7.59
N ARG A 68 2.30 -8.40 -8.23
CA ARG A 68 0.96 -8.66 -7.69
C ARG A 68 1.03 -9.38 -6.36
N THR A 69 1.91 -10.37 -6.27
CA THR A 69 2.11 -11.07 -5.00
C THR A 69 2.62 -10.13 -3.93
N LEU A 70 3.56 -9.27 -4.30
CA LEU A 70 4.18 -8.34 -3.37
C LEU A 70 3.16 -7.42 -2.71
N THR A 71 2.21 -6.93 -3.50
CA THR A 71 1.26 -5.94 -3.02
C THR A 71 -0.14 -6.51 -2.78
N GLU A 72 -0.24 -7.83 -2.70
CA GLU A 72 -1.53 -8.47 -2.46
C GLU A 72 -2.15 -7.98 -1.15
N GLY A 73 -3.41 -7.58 -1.21
CA GLY A 73 -4.12 -7.08 -0.03
C GLY A 73 -3.76 -5.65 0.33
N LEU A 74 -2.90 -4.99 -0.46
CA LEU A 74 -2.41 -3.65 -0.15
C LEU A 74 -2.82 -2.63 -1.20
N ARG A 75 -3.88 -2.93 -1.95
CA ARG A 75 -4.31 -2.02 -3.00
C ARG A 75 -4.94 -0.75 -2.45
N TYR A 76 -5.63 -0.88 -1.32
CA TYR A 76 -6.38 0.23 -0.75
C TYR A 76 -5.83 0.61 0.61
N SER A 77 -5.27 1.81 0.72
CA SER A 77 -4.83 2.32 2.01
C SER A 77 -5.88 3.28 2.54
N LYS A 78 -6.00 3.32 3.86
CA LYS A 78 -6.92 4.25 4.51
C LYS A 78 -6.58 5.69 4.13
N TYR A 79 -5.29 5.99 4.12
CA TYR A 79 -4.83 7.33 3.79
C TYR A 79 -5.22 7.71 2.35
N ALA A 80 -5.01 6.79 1.39
CA ALA A 80 -5.29 7.10 -0.01
C ALA A 80 -6.78 7.31 -0.22
N ILE A 81 -7.62 6.51 0.41
CA ILE A 81 -9.06 6.65 0.28
C ILE A 81 -9.52 7.98 0.86
N LEU A 82 -9.04 8.30 2.06
CA LEU A 82 -9.42 9.56 2.68
C LEU A 82 -8.91 10.75 1.87
N ARG A 83 -7.69 10.64 1.32
CA ARG A 83 -7.12 11.68 0.49
C ARG A 83 -8.00 11.93 -0.74
N GLU A 84 -8.53 10.86 -1.30
CA GLU A 84 -9.41 10.99 -2.46
C GLU A 84 -10.69 11.74 -2.10
N VAL A 85 -11.27 11.45 -0.93
CA VAL A 85 -12.45 12.17 -0.49
C VAL A 85 -12.13 13.67 -0.33
N VAL A 86 -10.99 13.97 0.28
CA VAL A 86 -10.60 15.37 0.48
C VAL A 86 -10.44 16.07 -0.86
N GLU A 87 -9.79 15.40 -1.81
CA GLU A 87 -9.53 16.02 -3.11
C GLU A 87 -10.80 16.22 -3.93
N ASN A 88 -11.74 15.29 -3.82
CA ASN A 88 -12.94 15.37 -4.66
C ASN A 88 -14.05 16.20 -4.04
N GLU A 89 -14.17 16.18 -2.72
CA GLU A 89 -15.32 16.79 -2.08
C GLU A 89 -15.00 18.08 -1.33
N PHE A 90 -13.74 18.30 -0.98
CA PHE A 90 -13.36 19.46 -0.19
C PHE A 90 -12.27 20.28 -0.88
N ALA A 91 -12.17 20.17 -2.21
CA ALA A 91 -11.13 20.87 -2.95
C ALA A 91 -11.20 22.40 -2.74
N ASP A 92 -12.39 22.92 -2.62
CA ASP A 92 -12.57 24.37 -2.44
C ASP A 92 -12.21 24.83 -1.05
N ASP A 93 -12.28 23.92 -0.06
CA ASP A 93 -12.03 24.27 1.33
C ASP A 93 -10.60 24.03 1.77
N VAL A 94 -9.87 23.13 1.09
CA VAL A 94 -8.52 22.76 1.48
C VAL A 94 -7.59 22.95 0.29
N PRO A 95 -6.69 23.93 0.35
CA PRO A 95 -5.73 24.14 -0.75
C PRO A 95 -4.88 22.90 -0.99
N GLU A 96 -4.48 22.70 -2.23
CA GLU A 96 -3.76 21.51 -2.62
C GLU A 96 -2.51 21.29 -1.76
N ALA A 97 -1.80 22.37 -1.45
CA ALA A 97 -0.56 22.26 -0.68
C ALA A 97 -0.79 21.74 0.73
N GLU A 98 -2.03 21.82 1.23
CA GLU A 98 -2.35 21.42 2.59
C GLU A 98 -3.11 20.10 2.68
N ARG A 99 -3.41 19.49 1.55
CA ARG A 99 -4.28 18.31 1.57
C ARG A 99 -3.64 17.11 2.22
N GLU A 100 -2.35 16.93 2.04
CA GLU A 100 -1.68 15.81 2.68
C GLU A 100 -1.69 15.95 4.20
N SER A 101 -1.33 17.13 4.69
CA SER A 101 -1.32 17.39 6.12
C SER A 101 -2.72 17.26 6.71
N PHE A 102 -3.70 17.81 6.03
CA PHE A 102 -5.08 17.75 6.47
C PHE A 102 -5.57 16.30 6.54
N THR A 103 -5.28 15.53 5.51
CA THR A 103 -5.68 14.12 5.47
C THR A 103 -5.03 13.34 6.62
N ARG A 104 -3.75 13.59 6.87
CA ARG A 104 -3.05 12.91 7.96
C ARG A 104 -3.66 13.22 9.31
N LYS A 105 -4.10 14.44 9.51
CA LYS A 105 -4.71 14.83 10.77
C LYS A 105 -6.10 14.23 10.95
N LEU A 106 -6.83 14.06 9.85
CA LEU A 106 -8.16 13.48 9.91
C LEU A 106 -8.14 11.97 10.12
N LEU A 107 -7.10 11.31 9.63
CA LEU A 107 -7.08 9.85 9.60
C LEU A 107 -7.40 9.21 10.95
N PRO A 108 -6.76 9.60 12.05
CA PRO A 108 -7.09 8.97 13.33
C PRO A 108 -8.52 9.25 13.79
N LEU A 109 -9.11 10.34 13.32
CA LEU A 109 -10.47 10.70 13.76
C LEU A 109 -11.55 9.87 13.07
N VAL A 110 -11.23 9.28 11.90
CA VAL A 110 -12.21 8.49 11.16
C VAL A 110 -11.87 6.99 11.20
N GLY A 111 -11.03 6.58 12.13
CA GLY A 111 -10.63 5.17 12.21
C GLY A 111 -11.80 4.23 12.38
N ASN A 112 -12.84 4.64 13.10
CA ASN A 112 -14.01 3.81 13.31
C ASN A 112 -14.72 3.48 12.00
N VAL A 113 -14.73 4.42 11.08
CA VAL A 113 -15.39 4.20 9.79
C VAL A 113 -14.68 3.10 9.03
N PHE A 114 -13.35 3.16 8.99
CA PHE A 114 -12.59 2.17 8.25
C PHE A 114 -12.68 0.78 8.84
N SER A 115 -12.88 0.68 10.14
CA SER A 115 -12.86 -0.62 10.80
C SER A 115 -14.00 -1.53 10.37
N ILE A 116 -15.01 -0.97 9.72
CA ILE A 116 -16.19 -1.73 9.28
C ILE A 116 -15.91 -2.48 7.97
N TYR A 117 -14.93 -2.03 7.19
CA TYR A 117 -14.71 -2.52 5.84
C TYR A 117 -13.38 -3.25 5.72
N ASP A 118 -13.35 -4.26 4.84
CA ASP A 118 -12.15 -5.05 4.59
C ASP A 118 -11.37 -4.46 3.43
N LEU A 119 -10.41 -3.62 3.74
CA LEU A 119 -9.60 -2.96 2.72
C LEU A 119 -8.50 -3.87 2.15
N SER A 120 -8.33 -5.06 2.74
CA SER A 120 -7.36 -6.01 2.20
C SER A 120 -7.90 -6.75 0.99
N ASP A 121 -9.19 -6.56 0.67
CA ASP A 121 -9.79 -7.15 -0.52
C ASP A 121 -9.40 -6.31 -1.73
N ASP A 122 -8.61 -6.88 -2.62
CA ASP A 122 -8.09 -6.16 -3.77
C ASP A 122 -9.17 -5.81 -4.80
N ASN A 123 -10.38 -6.30 -4.61
CA ASN A 123 -11.51 -5.92 -5.45
C ASN A 123 -12.47 -4.99 -4.75
N PHE A 124 -12.03 -4.39 -3.65
CA PHE A 124 -12.90 -3.58 -2.81
C PHE A 124 -13.58 -2.45 -3.59
N ALA A 125 -12.84 -1.80 -4.48
CA ALA A 125 -13.40 -0.68 -5.25
C ALA A 125 -14.51 -1.11 -6.20
N LEU A 126 -14.60 -2.41 -6.49
CA LEU A 126 -15.65 -2.93 -7.38
C LEU A 126 -16.89 -3.36 -6.61
N SER A 127 -16.85 -3.30 -5.29
CA SER A 127 -17.98 -3.73 -4.48
C SER A 127 -18.81 -2.52 -4.05
N PRO A 128 -20.08 -2.73 -3.70
CA PRO A 128 -20.91 -1.64 -3.18
C PRO A 128 -20.35 -1.03 -1.90
N ASP A 129 -19.51 -1.78 -1.18
CA ASP A 129 -18.96 -1.28 0.08
C ASP A 129 -18.07 -0.07 -0.12
N TYR A 130 -17.43 0.06 -1.28
CA TYR A 130 -16.60 1.23 -1.54
C TYR A 130 -17.44 2.51 -1.51
N ASP A 131 -18.59 2.48 -2.18
CA ASP A 131 -19.47 3.64 -2.19
C ASP A 131 -20.02 3.95 -0.82
N LEU A 132 -20.32 2.92 -0.04
CA LEU A 132 -20.80 3.13 1.32
C LEU A 132 -19.73 3.74 2.19
N LEU A 133 -18.51 3.26 2.07
CA LEU A 133 -17.38 3.81 2.82
C LEU A 133 -17.15 5.27 2.44
N TYR A 134 -17.13 5.55 1.14
CA TYR A 134 -16.92 6.91 0.65
C TYR A 134 -17.97 7.85 1.22
N THR A 135 -19.23 7.43 1.21
CA THR A 135 -20.32 8.23 1.73
C THR A 135 -20.17 8.45 3.24
N CYS A 136 -19.77 7.42 3.97
CA CYS A 136 -19.56 7.55 5.42
C CYS A 136 -18.43 8.53 5.73
N LEU A 137 -17.38 8.53 4.94
CA LEU A 137 -16.27 9.46 5.16
C LEU A 137 -16.66 10.88 4.83
N LEU A 138 -17.60 11.05 3.89
CA LEU A 138 -18.03 12.37 3.47
C LEU A 138 -18.88 13.03 4.56
N TYR A 139 -19.69 12.28 5.26
CA TYR A 139 -20.57 12.78 6.30
C TYR A 139 -20.17 12.24 7.66
#